data_a504d6715a2c4067b52c96aafc32af71
#
_entry.id   a504d6715a2c4067b52c96aafc32af71
#
_cell.length_a   1.000
_cell.length_b   1.000
_cell.length_c   1.000
_cell.angle_alpha   90.00
_cell.angle_beta   90.00
_cell.angle_gamma   90.00
#
_symmetry.space_group_name_H-M   'P 1'
#
loop_
_entity.id
_entity.type
_entity.pdbx_description
1 polymer ?
#
loop_
_entity_poly.entity_id
_entity_poly.type
_entity_poly.pdbx_seq_one_letter_code
_entity_poly.pdbx_strand_id
1 'polypeptide(L)'
;MKISNETYESVKKEVEDTELVEKVETRLQGKIVYTTIELKDGITVEKAKEIAANTLDNYSEDELKYYDFSFFLKWKGEEKDTVITGNKHHNLDSITWVKS
;
A
#
# COMPACT_ATOMS: atom_id res chain seq x y z
N MET A 1 -4.36 4.98 -20.14
CA MET A 1 -5.14 4.44 -19.02
C MET A 1 -5.03 5.39 -17.82
N LYS A 2 -6.07 5.52 -17.04
CA LYS A 2 -6.09 6.43 -15.91
C LYS A 2 -6.87 5.82 -14.76
N ILE A 3 -6.31 5.88 -13.55
CA ILE A 3 -7.00 5.42 -12.34
C ILE A 3 -7.97 6.51 -11.90
N SER A 4 -9.23 6.14 -11.64
CA SER A 4 -10.24 7.10 -11.23
C SER A 4 -10.04 7.57 -9.79
N ASN A 5 -10.53 8.77 -9.47
CA ASN A 5 -10.52 9.27 -8.10
C ASN A 5 -11.33 8.36 -7.19
N GLU A 6 -12.39 7.73 -7.69
CA GLU A 6 -13.20 6.80 -6.91
C GLU A 6 -12.37 5.60 -6.44
N THR A 7 -11.46 5.11 -7.28
CA THR A 7 -10.58 4.01 -6.92
C THR A 7 -9.66 4.42 -5.78
N TYR A 8 -9.04 5.61 -5.87
CA TYR A 8 -8.18 6.11 -4.80
C TYR A 8 -8.95 6.33 -3.51
N GLU A 9 -10.18 6.82 -3.59
CA GLU A 9 -11.03 7.01 -2.42
C GLU A 9 -11.40 5.67 -1.78
N SER A 10 -11.64 4.64 -2.60
CA SER A 10 -11.93 3.30 -2.10
C SER A 10 -10.74 2.72 -1.34
N VAL A 11 -9.53 2.90 -1.88
CA VAL A 11 -8.29 2.47 -1.20
C VAL A 11 -8.17 3.18 0.15
N LYS A 12 -8.33 4.49 0.14
CA LYS A 12 -8.21 5.30 1.35
C LYS A 12 -9.21 4.89 2.39
N LYS A 13 -10.48 4.74 1.99
CA LYS A 13 -11.55 4.36 2.91
C LYS A 13 -11.31 2.97 3.51
N GLU A 14 -10.98 1.99 2.67
CA GLU A 14 -10.71 0.62 3.11
C GLU A 14 -9.59 0.60 4.15
N VAL A 15 -8.51 1.30 3.87
CA VAL A 15 -7.34 1.32 4.75
C VAL A 15 -7.64 2.10 6.04
N GLU A 16 -8.29 3.26 5.92
CA GLU A 16 -8.63 4.07 7.10
C GLU A 16 -9.66 3.41 8.00
N ASP A 17 -10.55 2.58 7.45
CA ASP A 17 -11.54 1.84 8.25
C ASP A 17 -10.88 0.71 9.05
N THR A 18 -9.66 0.38 8.76
CA THR A 18 -8.90 -0.60 9.52
C THR A 18 -8.39 0.05 10.81
N GLU A 19 -8.76 -0.51 11.96
CA GLU A 19 -8.38 0.07 13.26
C GLU A 19 -6.88 0.21 13.48
N LEU A 20 -6.08 -0.52 12.71
CA LEU A 20 -4.63 -0.54 12.85
C LEU A 20 -3.91 0.52 12.02
N VAL A 21 -4.67 1.33 11.29
CA VAL A 21 -4.11 2.35 10.40
C VAL A 21 -4.36 3.74 10.95
N GLU A 22 -3.32 4.58 10.97
CA GLU A 22 -3.44 5.98 11.37
C GLU A 22 -3.62 6.89 10.17
N LYS A 23 -2.96 6.59 9.05
CA LYS A 23 -3.01 7.45 7.87
C LYS A 23 -2.67 6.66 6.61
N VAL A 24 -3.29 7.03 5.50
CA VAL A 24 -2.97 6.48 4.19
C VAL A 24 -2.94 7.61 3.15
N GLU A 25 -1.99 7.55 2.26
CA GLU A 25 -1.88 8.49 1.14
C GLU A 25 -1.56 7.72 -0.13
N THR A 26 -2.13 8.15 -1.25
CA THR A 26 -1.82 7.60 -2.57
C THR A 26 -1.35 8.73 -3.47
N ARG A 27 -0.41 8.40 -4.35
CA ARG A 27 0.12 9.37 -5.31
C ARG A 27 0.54 8.64 -6.58
N LEU A 28 0.18 9.20 -7.71
CA LEU A 28 0.61 8.69 -9.02
C LEU A 28 1.74 9.58 -9.54
N GLN A 29 2.85 8.95 -9.91
CA GLN A 29 3.96 9.64 -10.55
C GLN A 29 4.45 8.79 -11.72
N GLY A 30 4.27 9.28 -12.94
CA GLY A 30 4.55 8.49 -14.13
C GLY A 30 3.61 7.28 -14.17
N LYS A 31 4.18 6.10 -14.20
CA LYS A 31 3.41 4.84 -14.16
C LYS A 31 3.51 4.14 -12.81
N ILE A 32 3.94 4.85 -11.77
CA ILE A 32 4.09 4.26 -10.43
C ILE A 32 3.03 4.85 -9.50
N VAL A 33 2.23 3.98 -8.92
CA VAL A 33 1.27 4.36 -7.88
C VAL A 33 1.96 4.14 -6.53
N TYR A 34 2.18 5.22 -5.80
CA TYR A 34 2.79 5.17 -4.47
C TYR A 34 1.69 5.15 -3.42
N THR A 35 1.73 4.19 -2.53
CA THR A 35 0.81 4.10 -1.40
C THR A 35 1.62 4.11 -0.10
N THR A 36 1.42 5.14 0.70
CA THR A 36 2.10 5.29 1.99
C THR A 36 1.08 5.05 3.08
N ILE A 37 1.38 4.12 3.99
CA ILE A 37 0.49 3.75 5.08
C ILE A 37 1.24 3.90 6.40
N GLU A 38 0.72 4.74 7.29
CA GLU A 38 1.21 4.86 8.65
C GLU A 38 0.31 4.03 9.55
N LEU A 39 0.91 3.10 10.26
CA LEU A 39 0.21 2.11 11.06
C LEU A 39 0.37 2.38 12.56
N LYS A 40 -0.52 1.83 13.36
CA LYS A 40 -0.46 1.98 14.81
C LYS A 40 0.60 1.06 15.40
N ASP A 41 1.03 1.39 16.62
CA ASP A 41 2.01 0.60 17.36
C ASP A 41 1.53 -0.85 17.54
N GLY A 42 2.48 -1.76 17.62
CA GLY A 42 2.19 -3.14 17.95
C GLY A 42 1.68 -4.01 16.82
N ILE A 43 1.62 -3.46 15.60
CA ILE A 43 1.21 -4.26 14.44
C ILE A 43 2.34 -5.23 14.05
N THR A 44 1.96 -6.41 13.57
CA THR A 44 2.94 -7.36 13.06
C THR A 44 3.31 -7.04 11.61
N VAL A 45 4.49 -7.49 11.18
CA VAL A 45 4.93 -7.32 9.81
C VAL A 45 3.96 -8.01 8.85
N GLU A 46 3.50 -9.21 9.18
CA GLU A 46 2.55 -9.96 8.35
C GLU A 46 1.24 -9.21 8.18
N LYS A 47 0.73 -8.61 9.26
CA LYS A 47 -0.52 -7.86 9.19
C LYS A 47 -0.35 -6.59 8.36
N ALA A 48 0.77 -5.91 8.50
CA ALA A 48 1.07 -4.73 7.69
C ALA A 48 1.10 -5.06 6.21
N LYS A 49 1.77 -6.15 5.85
CA LYS A 49 1.82 -6.61 4.46
C LYS A 49 0.45 -6.99 3.92
N GLU A 50 -0.38 -7.62 4.75
CA GLU A 50 -1.74 -8.00 4.38
C GLU A 50 -2.59 -6.77 4.06
N ILE A 51 -2.50 -5.74 4.89
CA ILE A 51 -3.23 -4.49 4.67
C ILE A 51 -2.84 -3.88 3.32
N ALA A 52 -1.54 -3.81 3.04
CA ALA A 52 -1.05 -3.27 1.78
C ALA A 52 -1.52 -4.11 0.59
N ALA A 53 -1.40 -5.42 0.67
CA ALA A 53 -1.81 -6.31 -0.41
C ALA A 53 -3.30 -6.19 -0.71
N ASN A 54 -4.12 -6.03 0.31
CA ASN A 54 -5.57 -5.91 0.13
C ASN A 54 -5.96 -4.64 -0.65
N THR A 55 -5.14 -3.59 -0.62
CA THR A 55 -5.44 -2.38 -1.39
C THR A 55 -5.49 -2.66 -2.88
N LEU A 56 -4.75 -3.66 -3.35
CA LEU A 56 -4.71 -4.01 -4.77
C LEU A 56 -6.07 -4.49 -5.29
N ASP A 57 -6.94 -4.99 -4.41
CA ASP A 57 -8.28 -5.44 -4.78
C ASP A 57 -9.17 -4.30 -5.28
N ASN A 58 -8.78 -3.05 -5.04
CA ASN A 58 -9.52 -1.88 -5.50
C ASN A 58 -9.22 -1.50 -6.95
N TYR A 59 -8.17 -2.08 -7.52
CA TYR A 59 -7.76 -1.77 -8.89
C TYR A 59 -8.24 -2.86 -9.84
N SER A 60 -8.54 -2.45 -11.09
CA SER A 60 -8.93 -3.40 -12.12
C SER A 60 -7.73 -4.22 -12.57
N GLU A 61 -8.01 -5.35 -13.22
CA GLU A 61 -6.96 -6.19 -13.78
C GLU A 61 -6.09 -5.42 -14.77
N ASP A 62 -6.71 -4.58 -15.60
CA ASP A 62 -5.97 -3.77 -16.56
C ASP A 62 -5.08 -2.75 -15.88
N GLU A 63 -5.55 -2.14 -14.79
CA GLU A 63 -4.75 -1.20 -14.01
C GLU A 63 -3.55 -1.90 -13.36
N LEU A 64 -3.76 -3.09 -12.82
CA LEU A 64 -2.69 -3.85 -12.21
C LEU A 64 -1.61 -4.28 -13.19
N LYS A 65 -1.97 -4.42 -14.47
CA LYS A 65 -1.03 -4.78 -15.53
C LYS A 65 -0.35 -3.58 -16.18
N TYR A 66 -0.92 -2.40 -16.01
CA TYR A 66 -0.39 -1.19 -16.61
C TYR A 66 0.54 -0.41 -15.69
N TYR A 67 0.18 -0.32 -14.40
CA TYR A 67 0.95 0.45 -13.43
C TYR A 67 1.83 -0.43 -12.56
N ASP A 68 2.95 0.14 -12.13
CA ASP A 68 3.73 -0.43 -11.04
C ASP A 68 3.19 0.16 -9.74
N PHE A 69 3.24 -0.62 -8.67
CA PHE A 69 2.77 -0.17 -7.35
C PHE A 69 3.92 -0.21 -6.36
N SER A 70 4.09 0.89 -5.64
CA SER A 70 5.12 0.98 -4.61
C SER A 70 4.45 1.27 -3.28
N PHE A 71 4.79 0.50 -2.27
CA PHE A 71 4.22 0.63 -0.92
C PHE A 71 5.29 1.03 0.07
N PHE A 72 4.92 1.95 0.94
CA PHE A 72 5.76 2.40 2.03
C PHE A 72 4.94 2.26 3.31
N LEU A 73 5.34 1.32 4.19
CA LEU A 73 4.64 1.04 5.44
C LEU A 73 5.51 1.47 6.60
N LYS A 74 4.94 2.26 7.50
CA LYS A 74 5.66 2.82 8.63
C LYS A 74 4.85 2.66 9.90
N TRP A 75 5.50 2.22 10.98
CA TRP A 75 4.89 2.19 12.30
C TRP A 75 5.95 2.28 13.37
N LYS A 76 5.51 2.61 14.57
CA LYS A 76 6.37 2.79 15.71
C LYS A 76 6.64 1.45 16.38
N GLY A 77 7.91 1.05 16.48
CA GLY A 77 8.31 -0.13 17.21
C GLY A 77 8.63 0.20 18.66
N GLU A 78 9.00 -0.83 19.43
CA GLU A 78 9.34 -0.65 20.85
C GLU A 78 10.58 0.21 21.06
N GLU A 79 11.59 0.04 20.21
CA GLU A 79 12.85 0.78 20.32
C GLU A 79 13.04 1.82 19.24
N LYS A 80 12.50 1.56 18.07
CA LYS A 80 12.64 2.44 16.91
C LYS A 80 11.49 2.23 15.94
N ASP A 81 11.29 3.20 15.05
CA ASP A 81 10.28 3.08 13.99
C ASP A 81 10.68 1.98 13.01
N THR A 82 9.69 1.25 12.56
CA THR A 82 9.88 0.21 11.55
C THR A 82 9.35 0.73 10.21
N VAL A 83 10.15 0.53 9.16
CA VAL A 83 9.77 0.90 7.79
C VAL A 83 9.97 -0.31 6.89
N ILE A 84 8.95 -0.62 6.09
CA ILE A 84 9.02 -1.68 5.09
C ILE A 84 8.58 -1.09 3.76
N THR A 85 9.31 -1.42 2.71
CA THR A 85 8.93 -1.03 1.36
C THR A 85 8.56 -2.27 0.54
N GLY A 86 7.63 -2.10 -0.38
CA GLY A 86 7.22 -3.19 -1.25
C GLY A 86 6.97 -2.67 -2.65
N ASN A 87 7.22 -3.49 -3.64
CA ASN A 87 7.02 -3.13 -5.04
C ASN A 87 6.32 -4.25 -5.79
N LYS A 88 5.32 -3.89 -6.56
CA LYS A 88 4.66 -4.81 -7.48
C LYS A 88 4.84 -4.26 -8.90
N HIS A 89 5.57 -4.98 -9.72
CA HIS A 89 5.73 -4.61 -11.13
C HIS A 89 4.46 -4.96 -11.91
N HIS A 90 4.20 -4.21 -12.97
CA HIS A 90 3.02 -4.41 -13.82
C HIS A 90 2.96 -5.81 -14.44
N ASN A 91 4.09 -6.49 -14.58
CA ASN A 91 4.15 -7.83 -15.17
C ASN A 91 4.21 -8.95 -14.13
N LEU A 92 4.05 -8.62 -12.84
CA LEU A 92 4.04 -9.59 -11.76
C LEU A 92 2.72 -9.52 -11.01
N ASP A 93 2.34 -10.63 -10.39
CA ASP A 93 1.07 -10.73 -9.66
C ASP A 93 1.21 -10.50 -8.16
N SER A 94 2.42 -10.38 -7.67
CA SER A 94 2.64 -10.24 -6.23
C SER A 94 3.61 -9.11 -5.91
N ILE A 95 3.56 -8.68 -4.64
CA ILE A 95 4.44 -7.63 -4.12
C ILE A 95 5.74 -8.27 -3.64
N THR A 96 6.87 -7.65 -4.02
CA THR A 96 8.17 -8.02 -3.48
C THR A 96 8.47 -7.07 -2.33
N TRP A 97 8.68 -7.61 -1.15
CA TRP A 97 8.91 -6.81 0.05
C TRP A 97 10.39 -6.70 0.39
N VAL A 98 10.78 -5.49 0.77
CA VAL A 98 12.15 -5.20 1.22
C VAL A 98 12.04 -4.55 2.60
N LYS A 99 12.72 -5.13 3.58
CA LYS A 99 12.75 -4.56 4.92
C LYS A 99 13.95 -3.63 5.03
N SER A 100 13.70 -2.42 5.45
CA SER A 100 14.75 -1.42 5.64
C SER A 100 15.02 -1.14 7.10
#